data_16a8e4a3d5ac64679fa4469a874dd3c7
#
_entry.id   16a8e4a3d5ac64679fa4469a874dd3c7
#
_cell.length_a   1.000
_cell.length_b   1.000
_cell.length_c   1.000
_cell.angle_alpha   90.00
_cell.angle_beta   90.00
_cell.angle_gamma   90.00
#
_symmetry.space_group_name_H-M   'P 1'
#
loop_
_entity.id
_entity.type
_entity.pdbx_description
1 polymer ?
#
loop_
_entity_poly.entity_id
_entity_poly.type
_entity_poly.pdbx_seq_one_letter_code
_entity_poly.pdbx_strand_id
1 'polypeptide(L)'
;SIDECYVDMTEPISHFQHPLDLAVQLQQRILKETGLPCSIGVAPNMFLAKMASDMKKPMGITVLRIRDVEQKMWPLPIGDMRGVGKKTEPLLKELGIMTIGDLARYPNKNALVPIFGRNTDAMLARTHGYDDRTIVKAWDARSMGVSETMLEDVTDYDEIRGLFRSLSRRLSQRMKEERKLGTSVSIRIKYFDFRNADRSMKI
;
A
#
# COMPACT_ATOMS: atom_id res chain seq x y z
N SER A 1 -0.13 1.33 -4.94
CA SER A 1 1.06 1.25 -5.76
C SER A 1 0.67 1.37 -7.23
N ILE A 2 1.57 1.84 -8.11
CA ILE A 2 1.31 1.95 -9.54
C ILE A 2 1.43 0.60 -10.26
N ASP A 3 2.08 -0.33 -9.62
CA ASP A 3 2.43 -1.67 -10.11
C ASP A 3 1.61 -2.80 -9.48
N GLU A 4 0.62 -2.46 -8.65
CA GLU A 4 -0.26 -3.44 -8.00
C GLU A 4 -1.73 -3.05 -8.17
N CYS A 5 -2.59 -4.04 -8.40
CA CYS A 5 -4.03 -3.83 -8.42
C CYS A 5 -4.77 -4.97 -7.71
N TYR A 6 -5.99 -4.68 -7.28
CA TYR A 6 -6.95 -5.67 -6.82
C TYR A 6 -8.07 -5.80 -7.83
N VAL A 7 -8.48 -7.03 -8.07
CA VAL A 7 -9.58 -7.35 -8.98
C VAL A 7 -10.58 -8.21 -8.23
N ASP A 8 -11.85 -7.83 -8.27
CA ASP A 8 -12.94 -8.67 -7.77
C ASP A 8 -13.26 -9.72 -8.82
N MET A 9 -12.98 -10.97 -8.48
CA MET A 9 -13.18 -12.12 -9.35
C MET A 9 -14.29 -13.06 -8.85
N THR A 10 -15.12 -12.59 -7.90
CA THR A 10 -16.16 -13.41 -7.27
C THR A 10 -17.12 -14.00 -8.31
N GLU A 11 -17.57 -13.19 -9.27
CA GLU A 11 -18.45 -13.64 -10.35
C GLU A 11 -17.67 -14.43 -11.43
N PRO A 12 -16.59 -13.91 -12.02
CA PRO A 12 -15.83 -14.62 -13.05
C PRO A 12 -15.32 -15.99 -12.61
N ILE A 13 -14.92 -16.16 -11.35
CA ILE A 13 -14.36 -17.42 -10.86
C ILE A 13 -15.39 -18.55 -10.85
N SER A 14 -16.68 -18.24 -10.78
CA SER A 14 -17.76 -19.23 -10.81
C SER A 14 -17.86 -19.98 -12.15
N HIS A 15 -17.31 -19.43 -13.22
CA HIS A 15 -17.27 -20.04 -14.55
C HIS A 15 -16.10 -21.01 -14.75
N PHE A 16 -15.20 -21.12 -13.76
CA PHE A 16 -14.04 -22.00 -13.82
C PHE A 16 -14.20 -23.17 -12.84
N GLN A 17 -13.86 -24.37 -13.28
CA GLN A 17 -13.84 -25.54 -12.41
C GLN A 17 -12.83 -25.38 -11.25
N HIS A 18 -11.72 -24.71 -11.53
CA HIS A 18 -10.70 -24.42 -10.51
C HIS A 18 -10.32 -22.93 -10.51
N PRO A 19 -10.34 -22.26 -9.35
CA PRO A 19 -9.93 -20.84 -9.23
C PRO A 19 -8.52 -20.55 -9.75
N LEU A 20 -7.63 -21.53 -9.71
CA LEU A 20 -6.26 -21.41 -10.19
C LEU A 20 -6.18 -21.25 -11.72
N ASP A 21 -7.09 -21.87 -12.48
CA ASP A 21 -7.08 -21.81 -13.94
C ASP A 21 -7.28 -20.37 -14.43
N LEU A 22 -8.19 -19.64 -13.78
CA LEU A 22 -8.40 -18.23 -14.06
C LEU A 22 -7.14 -17.39 -13.75
N ALA A 23 -6.51 -17.63 -12.60
CA ALA A 23 -5.30 -16.92 -12.22
C ALA A 23 -4.13 -17.20 -13.17
N VAL A 24 -3.98 -18.46 -13.62
CA VAL A 24 -2.96 -18.84 -14.61
C VAL A 24 -3.21 -18.16 -15.96
N GLN A 25 -4.46 -18.17 -16.45
CA GLN A 25 -4.81 -17.51 -17.72
C GLN A 25 -4.55 -16.01 -17.64
N LEU A 26 -4.95 -15.37 -16.53
CA LEU A 26 -4.70 -13.93 -16.31
C LEU A 26 -3.20 -13.61 -16.31
N GLN A 27 -2.39 -14.37 -15.58
CA GLN A 27 -0.94 -14.18 -15.51
C GLN A 27 -0.28 -14.31 -16.87
N GLN A 28 -0.64 -15.36 -17.63
CA GLN A 28 -0.10 -15.60 -18.96
C GLN A 28 -0.52 -14.50 -19.94
N ARG A 29 -1.76 -14.03 -19.84
CA ARG A 29 -2.26 -12.96 -20.70
C ARG A 29 -1.56 -11.64 -20.42
N ILE A 30 -1.37 -11.27 -19.14
CA ILE A 30 -0.59 -10.08 -18.76
C ILE A 30 0.82 -10.17 -19.33
N LEU A 31 1.51 -11.28 -19.11
CA LEU A 31 2.87 -11.47 -19.61
C LEU A 31 2.92 -11.35 -21.14
N LYS A 32 1.97 -11.98 -21.86
CA LYS A 32 1.90 -11.95 -23.33
C LYS A 32 1.62 -10.55 -23.88
N GLU A 33 0.70 -9.80 -23.26
CA GLU A 33 0.25 -8.51 -23.77
C GLU A 33 1.18 -7.36 -23.38
N THR A 34 1.84 -7.46 -22.21
CA THR A 34 2.64 -6.34 -21.66
C THR A 34 4.13 -6.65 -21.54
N GLY A 35 4.53 -7.90 -21.61
CA GLY A 35 5.90 -8.35 -21.31
C GLY A 35 6.25 -8.30 -19.80
N LEU A 36 5.31 -7.94 -18.91
CA LEU A 36 5.57 -7.78 -17.49
C LEU A 36 5.23 -9.06 -16.71
N PRO A 37 6.19 -9.63 -15.97
CA PRO A 37 5.92 -10.73 -15.06
C PRO A 37 5.14 -10.23 -13.83
N CYS A 38 4.16 -11.00 -13.37
CA CYS A 38 3.42 -10.69 -12.15
C CYS A 38 3.21 -11.91 -11.26
N SER A 39 3.09 -11.69 -9.95
CA SER A 39 2.66 -12.70 -8.98
C SER A 39 1.22 -12.43 -8.57
N ILE A 40 0.41 -13.49 -8.43
CA ILE A 40 -1.01 -13.39 -8.15
C ILE A 40 -1.35 -14.04 -6.81
N GLY A 41 -2.02 -13.30 -5.95
CA GLY A 41 -2.64 -13.81 -4.73
C GLY A 41 -4.15 -13.92 -4.89
N VAL A 42 -4.70 -15.10 -4.65
CA VAL A 42 -6.15 -15.38 -4.67
C VAL A 42 -6.63 -15.60 -3.23
N ALA A 43 -7.54 -14.78 -2.77
CA ALA A 43 -8.00 -14.81 -1.38
C ALA A 43 -9.38 -14.16 -1.22
N PRO A 44 -10.07 -14.37 -0.09
CA PRO A 44 -11.42 -13.84 0.14
C PRO A 44 -11.44 -12.33 0.44
N ASN A 45 -10.30 -11.68 0.69
CA ASN A 45 -10.22 -10.24 0.93
C ASN A 45 -8.88 -9.65 0.47
N MET A 46 -8.79 -8.32 0.43
CA MET A 46 -7.62 -7.60 -0.08
C MET A 46 -6.35 -7.82 0.75
N PHE A 47 -6.47 -7.95 2.08
CA PHE A 47 -5.31 -8.20 2.93
C PHE A 47 -4.68 -9.55 2.62
N LEU A 48 -5.47 -10.62 2.64
CA LEU A 48 -4.99 -11.98 2.34
C LEU A 48 -4.51 -12.11 0.88
N ALA A 49 -5.18 -11.45 -0.07
CA ALA A 49 -4.73 -11.47 -1.46
C ALA A 49 -3.34 -10.86 -1.62
N LYS A 50 -3.08 -9.73 -0.94
CA LYS A 50 -1.75 -9.13 -0.95
C LYS A 50 -0.71 -10.00 -0.25
N MET A 51 -1.01 -10.56 0.92
CA MET A 51 -0.12 -11.51 1.60
C MET A 51 0.21 -12.69 0.69
N ALA A 52 -0.81 -13.28 0.06
CA ALA A 52 -0.65 -14.41 -0.84
C ALA A 52 0.24 -14.09 -2.07
N SER A 53 0.11 -12.90 -2.66
CA SER A 53 0.91 -12.49 -3.82
C SER A 53 2.40 -12.33 -3.50
N ASP A 54 2.74 -12.07 -2.23
CA ASP A 54 4.13 -11.92 -1.78
C ASP A 54 4.78 -13.26 -1.37
N MET A 55 3.98 -14.30 -1.04
CA MET A 55 4.49 -15.59 -0.55
C MET A 55 5.34 -16.36 -1.56
N LYS A 56 5.08 -16.19 -2.85
CA LYS A 56 5.79 -16.90 -3.94
C LYS A 56 6.14 -15.92 -5.05
N LYS A 57 7.20 -15.16 -4.87
CA LYS A 57 7.79 -14.29 -5.90
C LYS A 57 9.08 -14.89 -6.45
N PRO A 58 9.43 -14.70 -7.72
CA PRO A 58 8.60 -14.10 -8.79
C PRO A 58 7.61 -15.09 -9.42
N MET A 59 6.63 -14.57 -10.15
CA MET A 59 5.70 -15.33 -10.99
C MET A 59 4.88 -16.40 -10.25
N GLY A 60 4.78 -16.33 -8.91
CA GLY A 60 4.00 -17.28 -8.13
C GLY A 60 2.50 -16.98 -8.18
N ILE A 61 1.70 -18.06 -8.12
CA ILE A 61 0.26 -17.99 -7.88
C ILE A 61 -0.01 -18.68 -6.55
N THR A 62 -0.62 -17.95 -5.62
CA THR A 62 -0.89 -18.46 -4.27
C THR A 62 -2.36 -18.27 -3.91
N VAL A 63 -3.01 -19.34 -3.48
CA VAL A 63 -4.35 -19.30 -2.88
C VAL A 63 -4.20 -19.32 -1.37
N LEU A 64 -4.74 -18.29 -0.71
CA LEU A 64 -4.74 -18.16 0.75
C LEU A 64 -6.18 -18.00 1.26
N ARG A 65 -6.72 -19.05 1.85
CA ARG A 65 -8.06 -19.07 2.45
C ARG A 65 -7.96 -18.74 3.94
N ILE A 66 -9.05 -18.32 4.56
CA ILE A 66 -9.07 -18.05 6.02
C ILE A 66 -8.61 -19.28 6.81
N ARG A 67 -9.05 -20.47 6.46
CA ARG A 67 -8.62 -21.74 7.11
C ARG A 67 -7.14 -22.06 6.98
N ASP A 68 -6.45 -21.45 6.02
CA ASP A 68 -5.03 -21.67 5.77
C ASP A 68 -4.14 -20.68 6.54
N VAL A 69 -4.72 -19.66 7.19
CA VAL A 69 -4.02 -18.54 7.83
C VAL A 69 -3.05 -19.03 8.90
N GLU A 70 -3.52 -19.87 9.82
CA GLU A 70 -2.68 -20.38 10.91
C GLU A 70 -1.48 -21.17 10.39
N GLN A 71 -1.70 -21.99 9.38
CA GLN A 71 -0.66 -22.87 8.85
C GLN A 71 0.32 -22.13 7.93
N LYS A 72 -0.17 -21.19 7.10
CA LYS A 72 0.65 -20.58 6.04
C LYS A 72 1.10 -19.15 6.34
N MET A 73 0.33 -18.39 7.14
CA MET A 73 0.62 -16.98 7.39
C MET A 73 1.25 -16.77 8.77
N TRP A 74 0.76 -17.46 9.82
CA TRP A 74 1.29 -17.27 11.16
C TRP A 74 2.78 -17.59 11.32
N PRO A 75 3.38 -18.58 10.62
CA PRO A 75 4.82 -18.82 10.70
C PRO A 75 5.70 -17.74 10.09
N LEU A 76 5.11 -16.83 9.29
CA LEU A 76 5.88 -15.78 8.63
C LEU A 76 6.41 -14.75 9.64
N PRO A 77 7.61 -14.19 9.38
CA PRO A 77 8.15 -13.10 10.17
C PRO A 77 7.16 -11.95 10.29
N ILE A 78 7.13 -11.27 11.43
CA ILE A 78 6.20 -10.16 11.67
C ILE A 78 6.41 -9.00 10.67
N GLY A 79 7.63 -8.80 10.18
CA GLY A 79 7.96 -7.81 9.16
C GLY A 79 7.33 -8.07 7.80
N ASP A 80 6.94 -9.32 7.51
CA ASP A 80 6.26 -9.68 6.26
C ASP A 80 4.76 -9.35 6.29
N MET A 81 4.22 -9.04 7.47
CA MET A 81 2.83 -8.66 7.60
C MET A 81 2.56 -7.29 6.98
N ARG A 82 1.66 -7.22 6.01
CA ARG A 82 1.26 -5.94 5.42
C ARG A 82 0.73 -4.99 6.50
N GLY A 83 1.34 -3.81 6.58
CA GLY A 83 1.06 -2.81 7.60
C GLY A 83 2.09 -2.76 8.72
N VAL A 84 3.00 -3.72 8.77
CA VAL A 84 4.19 -3.69 9.61
C VAL A 84 5.38 -3.28 8.74
N GLY A 85 5.89 -2.08 8.95
CA GLY A 85 7.03 -1.55 8.20
C GLY A 85 8.29 -1.48 9.06
N LYS A 86 9.38 -1.00 8.47
CA LYS A 86 10.71 -0.88 9.10
C LYS A 86 10.72 -0.12 10.45
N LYS A 87 9.74 0.76 10.70
CA LYS A 87 9.60 1.47 11.98
C LYS A 87 8.78 0.70 13.01
N THR A 88 7.83 -0.11 12.57
CA THR A 88 6.90 -0.85 13.44
C THR A 88 7.46 -2.19 13.86
N GLU A 89 8.18 -2.86 12.98
CA GLU A 89 8.75 -4.17 13.21
C GLU A 89 9.65 -4.24 14.45
N PRO A 90 10.62 -3.32 14.68
CA PRO A 90 11.45 -3.34 15.89
C PRO A 90 10.65 -3.23 17.18
N LEU A 91 9.63 -2.36 17.20
CA LEU A 91 8.77 -2.16 18.38
C LEU A 91 7.98 -3.42 18.75
N LEU A 92 7.54 -4.18 17.74
CA LEU A 92 6.87 -5.47 17.98
C LEU A 92 7.85 -6.53 18.50
N LYS A 93 9.06 -6.56 17.94
CA LYS A 93 10.13 -7.47 18.39
C LYS A 93 10.55 -7.20 19.84
N GLU A 94 10.58 -5.96 20.29
CA GLU A 94 10.80 -5.60 21.70
C GLU A 94 9.73 -6.17 22.64
N LEU A 95 8.50 -6.38 22.14
CA LEU A 95 7.43 -7.06 22.85
C LEU A 95 7.49 -8.60 22.74
N GLY A 96 8.52 -9.15 22.11
CA GLY A 96 8.66 -10.59 21.88
C GLY A 96 7.84 -11.14 20.71
N ILE A 97 7.26 -10.26 19.88
CA ILE A 97 6.43 -10.63 18.73
C ILE A 97 7.33 -10.77 17.50
N MET A 98 7.73 -12.01 17.18
CA MET A 98 8.63 -12.31 16.07
C MET A 98 7.90 -12.73 14.80
N THR A 99 6.73 -13.36 14.95
CA THR A 99 5.91 -13.88 13.85
C THR A 99 4.52 -13.26 13.85
N ILE A 100 3.79 -13.44 12.73
CA ILE A 100 2.38 -13.03 12.65
C ILE A 100 1.54 -13.82 13.68
N GLY A 101 1.87 -15.10 13.91
CA GLY A 101 1.21 -15.92 14.90
C GLY A 101 1.43 -15.44 16.35
N ASP A 102 2.60 -14.87 16.65
CA ASP A 102 2.83 -14.27 17.97
C ASP A 102 1.93 -13.05 18.17
N LEU A 103 1.77 -12.21 17.13
CA LEU A 103 0.85 -11.08 17.18
C LEU A 103 -0.61 -11.55 17.33
N ALA A 104 -1.02 -12.59 16.60
CA ALA A 104 -2.37 -13.14 16.67
C ALA A 104 -2.74 -13.62 18.08
N ARG A 105 -1.78 -14.18 18.81
CA ARG A 105 -1.97 -14.74 20.15
C ARG A 105 -1.53 -13.79 21.27
N TYR A 106 -1.12 -12.55 20.92
CA TYR A 106 -0.59 -11.63 21.91
C TYR A 106 -1.67 -11.18 22.90
N PRO A 107 -1.50 -11.43 24.23
CA PRO A 107 -2.59 -11.29 25.18
C PRO A 107 -2.87 -9.83 25.58
N ASN A 108 -1.88 -8.94 25.45
CA ASN A 108 -1.99 -7.57 25.93
C ASN A 108 -2.22 -6.58 24.79
N LYS A 109 -3.48 -6.46 24.36
CA LYS A 109 -3.87 -5.50 23.33
C LYS A 109 -3.45 -4.05 23.64
N ASN A 110 -3.48 -3.65 24.92
CA ASN A 110 -3.14 -2.29 25.31
C ASN A 110 -1.69 -1.93 25.01
N ALA A 111 -0.78 -2.91 25.07
CA ALA A 111 0.63 -2.70 24.67
C ALA A 111 0.81 -2.47 23.17
N LEU A 112 -0.16 -2.84 22.34
CA LEU A 112 -0.14 -2.64 20.89
C LEU A 112 -0.69 -1.27 20.47
N VAL A 113 -1.48 -0.61 21.34
CA VAL A 113 -2.09 0.70 21.02
C VAL A 113 -1.05 1.80 20.74
N PRO A 114 0.06 1.91 21.47
CA PRO A 114 1.11 2.89 21.12
C PRO A 114 1.76 2.63 19.76
N ILE A 115 1.74 1.38 19.29
CA ILE A 115 2.37 0.96 18.02
C ILE A 115 1.42 1.17 16.85
N PHE A 116 0.17 0.71 16.93
CA PHE A 116 -0.80 0.70 15.84
C PHE A 116 -1.86 1.82 15.93
N GLY A 117 -1.98 2.47 17.09
CA GLY A 117 -2.97 3.51 17.34
C GLY A 117 -4.40 2.99 17.13
N ARG A 118 -5.20 3.77 16.43
CA ARG A 118 -6.59 3.43 16.07
C ARG A 118 -6.73 2.19 15.18
N ASN A 119 -5.64 1.71 14.59
CA ASN A 119 -5.65 0.54 13.70
C ASN A 119 -5.42 -0.77 14.46
N THR A 120 -5.27 -0.75 15.80
CA THR A 120 -4.93 -1.94 16.60
C THR A 120 -5.91 -3.09 16.35
N ASP A 121 -7.21 -2.83 16.41
CA ASP A 121 -8.24 -3.87 16.19
C ASP A 121 -8.20 -4.43 14.77
N ALA A 122 -8.06 -3.56 13.80
CA ALA A 122 -7.95 -3.98 12.41
C ALA A 122 -6.69 -4.82 12.15
N MET A 123 -5.56 -4.48 12.80
CA MET A 123 -4.33 -5.26 12.68
C MET A 123 -4.47 -6.64 13.33
N LEU A 124 -5.09 -6.73 14.51
CA LEU A 124 -5.39 -8.01 15.14
C LEU A 124 -6.36 -8.85 14.32
N ALA A 125 -7.45 -8.26 13.79
CA ALA A 125 -8.37 -8.97 12.92
C ALA A 125 -7.68 -9.56 11.69
N ARG A 126 -6.74 -8.82 11.09
CA ARG A 126 -5.96 -9.27 9.92
C ARG A 126 -5.05 -10.44 10.23
N THR A 127 -4.50 -10.58 11.44
CA THR A 127 -3.73 -11.76 11.80
C THR A 127 -4.55 -13.04 11.74
N HIS A 128 -5.87 -12.95 11.91
CA HIS A 128 -6.83 -14.05 11.77
C HIS A 128 -7.45 -14.12 10.35
N GLY A 129 -6.98 -13.30 9.42
CA GLY A 129 -7.43 -13.31 8.03
C GLY A 129 -8.67 -12.47 7.75
N TYR A 130 -9.12 -11.61 8.67
CA TYR A 130 -10.29 -10.76 8.49
C TYR A 130 -9.89 -9.35 8.04
N ASP A 131 -10.53 -8.87 6.98
CA ASP A 131 -10.38 -7.51 6.45
C ASP A 131 -11.68 -7.15 5.73
N ASP A 132 -12.38 -6.15 6.23
CA ASP A 132 -13.72 -5.72 5.77
C ASP A 132 -13.67 -4.65 4.67
N ARG A 133 -12.49 -4.23 4.26
CA ARG A 133 -12.32 -3.23 3.21
C ARG A 133 -12.80 -3.77 1.87
N THR A 134 -13.53 -2.94 1.14
CA THR A 134 -14.03 -3.22 -0.20
C THR A 134 -13.12 -2.62 -1.27
N ILE A 135 -13.15 -3.16 -2.48
CA ILE A 135 -12.44 -2.61 -3.63
C ILE A 135 -13.14 -1.31 -4.07
N VAL A 136 -12.41 -0.21 -4.04
CA VAL A 136 -12.90 1.09 -4.50
C VAL A 136 -12.65 1.20 -6.00
N LYS A 137 -13.73 1.22 -6.79
CA LYS A 137 -13.67 1.29 -8.26
C LYS A 137 -13.45 2.70 -8.79
N ALA A 138 -13.90 3.73 -8.06
CA ALA A 138 -13.72 5.13 -8.42
C ALA A 138 -13.04 5.86 -7.26
N TRP A 139 -11.96 6.54 -7.56
CA TRP A 139 -11.19 7.30 -6.58
C TRP A 139 -11.35 8.79 -6.84
N ASP A 140 -11.89 9.53 -5.87
CA ASP A 140 -11.87 10.98 -5.88
C ASP A 140 -10.65 11.50 -5.11
N ALA A 141 -9.73 12.15 -5.80
CA ALA A 141 -8.49 12.64 -5.21
C ALA A 141 -8.77 13.72 -4.16
N ARG A 142 -8.38 13.50 -2.91
CA ARG A 142 -8.51 14.46 -1.81
C ARG A 142 -7.43 15.54 -1.83
N SER A 143 -6.35 15.31 -2.54
CA SER A 143 -5.25 16.25 -2.72
C SER A 143 -4.62 16.05 -4.08
N MET A 144 -4.13 17.14 -4.66
CA MET A 144 -3.37 17.13 -5.90
C MET A 144 -2.01 17.78 -5.64
N GLY A 145 -0.96 17.20 -6.16
CA GLY A 145 0.39 17.72 -5.97
C GLY A 145 1.26 17.52 -7.20
N VAL A 146 2.25 18.37 -7.33
CA VAL A 146 3.36 18.24 -8.26
C VAL A 146 4.66 18.38 -7.48
N SER A 147 5.66 17.61 -7.85
CA SER A 147 6.99 17.69 -7.25
C SER A 147 8.05 17.54 -8.32
N GLU A 148 9.23 18.05 -8.03
CA GLU A 148 10.42 17.92 -8.87
C GLU A 148 11.62 17.67 -7.95
N THR A 149 12.48 16.74 -8.34
CA THR A 149 13.74 16.50 -7.66
C THR A 149 14.84 17.00 -8.57
N MET A 150 15.63 17.95 -8.07
CA MET A 150 16.73 18.53 -8.82
C MET A 150 17.91 17.55 -8.87
N LEU A 151 18.70 17.61 -9.94
CA LEU A 151 19.91 16.78 -10.08
C LEU A 151 21.02 17.25 -9.13
N GLU A 152 21.08 18.56 -8.87
CA GLU A 152 22.02 19.20 -7.94
C GLU A 152 21.24 20.01 -6.91
N ASP A 153 21.83 20.24 -5.74
CA ASP A 153 21.21 21.04 -4.70
C ASP A 153 21.12 22.51 -5.11
N VAL A 154 19.93 23.08 -5.04
CA VAL A 154 19.66 24.47 -5.38
C VAL A 154 19.71 25.32 -4.12
N THR A 155 20.58 26.32 -4.10
CA THR A 155 20.77 27.26 -2.98
C THR A 155 20.33 28.69 -3.32
N ASP A 156 20.24 29.02 -4.60
CA ASP A 156 19.83 30.34 -5.06
C ASP A 156 18.34 30.58 -4.86
N TYR A 157 18.01 31.71 -4.21
CA TYR A 157 16.63 32.05 -3.86
C TYR A 157 15.73 32.30 -5.07
N ASP A 158 16.26 32.99 -6.09
CA ASP A 158 15.46 33.33 -7.29
C ASP A 158 15.22 32.09 -8.14
N GLU A 159 16.18 31.17 -8.20
CA GLU A 159 16.00 29.87 -8.83
C GLU A 159 14.92 29.06 -8.13
N ILE A 160 14.98 28.91 -6.79
CA ILE A 160 13.96 28.23 -5.99
C ILE A 160 12.58 28.85 -6.22
N ARG A 161 12.50 30.16 -6.24
CA ARG A 161 11.27 30.90 -6.51
C ARG A 161 10.74 30.65 -7.91
N GLY A 162 11.62 30.56 -8.90
CA GLY A 162 11.29 30.17 -10.29
C GLY A 162 10.70 28.78 -10.39
N LEU A 163 11.30 27.82 -9.68
CA LEU A 163 10.82 26.43 -9.58
C LEU A 163 9.41 26.37 -8.97
N PHE A 164 9.17 27.05 -7.87
CA PHE A 164 7.82 27.09 -7.26
C PHE A 164 6.78 27.72 -8.18
N ARG A 165 7.13 28.76 -8.94
CA ARG A 165 6.23 29.34 -9.95
C ARG A 165 5.90 28.33 -11.05
N SER A 166 6.86 27.59 -11.53
CA SER A 166 6.67 26.54 -12.53
C SER A 166 5.77 25.43 -12.01
N LEU A 167 6.07 24.90 -10.82
CA LEU A 167 5.26 23.85 -10.17
C LEU A 167 3.82 24.33 -9.93
N SER A 168 3.64 25.59 -9.48
CA SER A 168 2.30 26.16 -9.24
C SER A 168 1.48 26.27 -10.53
N ARG A 169 2.10 26.65 -11.65
CA ARG A 169 1.43 26.70 -12.96
C ARG A 169 1.00 25.31 -13.41
N ARG A 170 1.88 24.32 -13.31
CA ARG A 170 1.59 22.90 -13.64
C ARG A 170 0.44 22.35 -12.80
N LEU A 171 0.46 22.62 -11.49
CA LEU A 171 -0.61 22.17 -10.57
C LEU A 171 -1.94 22.85 -10.91
N SER A 172 -1.92 24.18 -11.12
CA SER A 172 -3.12 24.95 -11.47
C SER A 172 -3.75 24.48 -12.77
N GLN A 173 -2.94 24.21 -13.78
CA GLN A 173 -3.43 23.67 -15.05
C GLN A 173 -4.11 22.31 -14.86
N ARG A 174 -3.45 21.39 -14.16
CA ARG A 174 -4.00 20.05 -13.87
C ARG A 174 -5.31 20.13 -13.08
N MET A 175 -5.39 21.00 -12.08
CA MET A 175 -6.61 21.21 -11.29
C MET A 175 -7.77 21.72 -12.15
N LYS A 176 -7.50 22.64 -13.10
CA LYS A 176 -8.50 23.15 -14.04
C LYS A 176 -9.00 22.03 -14.97
N GLU A 177 -8.11 21.22 -15.52
CA GLU A 177 -8.46 20.09 -16.39
C GLU A 177 -9.34 19.07 -15.65
N GLU A 178 -9.03 18.79 -14.39
CA GLU A 178 -9.80 17.88 -13.53
C GLU A 178 -11.01 18.55 -12.84
N ARG A 179 -11.25 19.86 -13.11
CA ARG A 179 -12.33 20.67 -12.51
C ARG A 179 -12.34 20.61 -10.97
N LYS A 180 -11.16 20.69 -10.36
CA LYS A 180 -10.99 20.66 -8.91
C LYS A 180 -10.61 22.03 -8.37
N LEU A 181 -11.10 22.32 -7.17
CA LEU A 181 -10.73 23.50 -6.37
C LEU A 181 -10.04 23.05 -5.09
N GLY A 182 -9.07 23.82 -4.61
CA GLY A 182 -8.41 23.61 -3.33
C GLY A 182 -8.84 24.66 -2.32
N THR A 183 -8.87 24.28 -1.06
CA THR A 183 -9.11 25.16 0.10
C THR A 183 -7.84 25.38 0.93
N SER A 184 -6.76 24.71 0.57
CA SER A 184 -5.46 24.83 1.22
C SER A 184 -4.34 24.58 0.23
N VAL A 185 -3.28 25.35 0.34
CA VAL A 185 -2.04 25.18 -0.41
C VAL A 185 -0.92 24.84 0.54
N SER A 186 -0.12 23.84 0.18
CA SER A 186 1.06 23.43 0.93
C SER A 186 2.28 23.41 0.02
N ILE A 187 3.41 23.86 0.55
CA ILE A 187 4.71 23.71 -0.07
C ILE A 187 5.61 22.83 0.80
N ARG A 188 6.44 22.05 0.16
CA ARG A 188 7.44 21.20 0.82
C ARG A 188 8.78 21.38 0.14
N ILE A 189 9.82 21.60 0.95
CA ILE A 189 11.21 21.56 0.51
C ILE A 189 11.87 20.36 1.19
N LYS A 190 12.53 19.54 0.42
CA LYS A 190 13.38 18.45 0.92
C LYS A 190 14.84 18.85 0.73
N TYR A 191 15.57 18.90 1.82
CA TYR A 191 16.99 19.23 1.84
C TYR A 191 17.86 18.03 1.44
N PHE A 192 19.15 18.30 1.16
CA PHE A 192 20.16 17.29 0.82
C PHE A 192 20.29 16.17 1.87
N ASP A 193 20.09 16.52 3.16
CA ASP A 193 20.12 15.58 4.27
C ASP A 193 18.77 14.86 4.52
N PHE A 194 17.86 14.92 3.56
CA PHE A 194 16.52 14.34 3.58
C PHE A 194 15.54 14.94 4.61
N ARG A 195 15.93 15.96 5.36
CA ARG A 195 14.98 16.72 6.19
C ARG A 195 13.96 17.44 5.30
N ASN A 196 12.76 17.64 5.81
CA ASN A 196 11.70 18.35 5.10
C ASN A 196 11.31 19.62 5.86
N ALA A 197 11.04 20.69 5.13
CA ALA A 197 10.36 21.87 5.62
C ALA A 197 9.02 22.00 4.89
N ASP A 198 7.93 22.07 5.65
CA ASP A 198 6.56 22.17 5.15
C ASP A 198 5.94 23.50 5.61
N ARG A 199 5.17 24.13 4.72
CA ARG A 199 4.30 25.26 5.05
C ARG A 199 2.96 25.06 4.36
N SER A 200 1.88 25.34 5.08
CA SER A 200 0.51 25.25 4.57
C SER A 200 -0.25 26.53 4.88
N MET A 201 -1.13 26.90 3.97
CA MET A 201 -2.00 28.07 4.10
C MET A 201 -3.39 27.71 3.57
N LYS A 202 -4.43 28.17 4.28
CA LYS A 202 -5.80 28.15 3.74
C LYS A 202 -5.98 29.29 2.75
N ILE A 203 -6.76 29.05 1.71
CA ILE A 203 -7.12 30.01 0.66
C ILE A 203 -8.63 30.08 0.52
#